data_d450baa821f6a84ea37e4908bb3fe675
#
_entry.id   d450baa821f6a84ea37e4908bb3fe675
#
_cell.length_a   1.000
_cell.length_b   1.000
_cell.length_c   1.000
_cell.angle_alpha   90.00
_cell.angle_beta   90.00
_cell.angle_gamma   90.00
#
_symmetry.space_group_name_H-M   'P 1'
#
loop_
_entity.id
_entity.type
_entity.pdbx_description
1 polymer ?
#
loop_
_entity_poly.entity_id
_entity_poly.type
_entity_poly.pdbx_seq_one_letter_code
_entity_poly.pdbx_strand_id
1 'polypeptide(L)'
;KGKIAMDEFANRGIVQGKLPWNPKEDRRPWEEVDDSSLRSYLEHVYGLAGEKKVSDALLIISHRNKINAVKEYLVSLKWDGVKRLETLLIDYFGVEDNIYTRQVMKVSLTAAVTRAINGGVKWDYTPVLQGKQGGGKTTFFKILGKDWFSNSLESFEGKDAAEIIQGTWINELGELSSMSRSEVDAVKHFLTKQED
;
A
#
# COMPACT_ATOMS: atom_id res chain seq x y z
N LYS A 1 -9.43 -1.18 24.71
CA LYS A 1 -8.87 0.04 24.08
C LYS A 1 -7.99 -0.34 22.90
N GLY A 2 -7.99 0.47 21.82
CA GLY A 2 -7.07 0.32 20.70
C GLY A 2 -7.36 -0.84 19.74
N LYS A 3 -8.57 -1.40 19.75
CA LYS A 3 -8.93 -2.51 18.84
C LYS A 3 -9.37 -2.06 17.45
N ILE A 4 -9.63 -0.78 17.28
CA ILE A 4 -10.07 -0.17 16.01
C ILE A 4 -9.17 1.02 15.77
N ALA A 5 -8.62 1.12 14.56
CA ALA A 5 -7.76 2.19 14.13
C ALA A 5 -8.09 2.63 12.69
N MET A 6 -7.55 3.76 12.28
CA MET A 6 -7.51 4.21 10.90
C MET A 6 -6.13 3.95 10.34
N ASP A 7 -6.02 3.13 9.31
CA ASP A 7 -4.77 3.01 8.55
C ASP A 7 -4.69 4.20 7.58
N GLU A 8 -3.81 5.14 7.89
CA GLU A 8 -3.62 6.36 7.09
C GLU A 8 -3.03 6.06 5.71
N PHE A 9 -2.25 4.98 5.58
CA PHE A 9 -1.69 4.59 4.31
C PHE A 9 -2.75 4.03 3.35
N ALA A 10 -3.64 3.20 3.87
CA ALA A 10 -4.72 2.60 3.09
C ALA A 10 -6.02 3.42 3.14
N ASN A 11 -6.05 4.53 3.90
CA ASN A 11 -7.23 5.36 4.15
C ASN A 11 -8.49 4.55 4.49
N ARG A 12 -8.35 3.54 5.34
CA ARG A 12 -9.45 2.64 5.74
C ARG A 12 -9.38 2.25 7.21
N GLY A 13 -10.54 1.90 7.76
CA GLY A 13 -10.63 1.32 9.09
C GLY A 13 -9.92 -0.03 9.17
N ILE A 14 -9.29 -0.31 10.30
CA ILE A 14 -8.59 -1.57 10.57
C ILE A 14 -8.92 -2.08 11.97
N VAL A 15 -9.13 -3.38 12.07
CA VAL A 15 -9.20 -4.11 13.35
C VAL A 15 -7.77 -4.37 13.83
N GLN A 16 -7.49 -4.08 15.10
CA GLN A 16 -6.19 -4.31 15.75
C GLN A 16 -6.31 -5.21 17.00
N GLY A 17 -7.20 -6.18 16.96
CA GLY A 17 -7.37 -7.12 18.07
C GLY A 17 -8.72 -7.79 18.04
N LYS A 18 -8.85 -8.86 18.79
CA LYS A 18 -10.06 -9.67 18.83
C LYS A 18 -11.29 -8.85 19.19
N LEU A 19 -12.29 -8.91 18.32
CA LEU A 19 -13.60 -8.28 18.53
C LEU A 19 -14.56 -9.28 19.19
N PRO A 20 -15.56 -8.82 19.96
CA PRO A 20 -16.54 -9.69 20.59
C PRO A 20 -17.28 -10.62 19.61
N TRP A 21 -17.53 -10.14 18.40
CA TRP A 21 -18.22 -10.88 17.34
C TRP A 21 -17.28 -11.62 16.38
N ASN A 22 -15.97 -11.33 16.42
CA ASN A 22 -14.95 -12.06 15.68
C ASN A 22 -13.69 -12.24 16.56
N PRO A 23 -13.65 -13.28 17.42
CA PRO A 23 -12.53 -13.51 18.32
C PRO A 23 -11.34 -14.21 17.68
N LYS A 24 -11.46 -14.65 16.41
CA LYS A 24 -10.43 -15.46 15.72
C LYS A 24 -9.36 -14.62 15.03
N GLU A 25 -9.71 -13.42 14.59
CA GLU A 25 -8.83 -12.56 13.78
C GLU A 25 -8.37 -11.35 14.58
N ASP A 26 -7.05 -11.16 14.63
CA ASP A 26 -6.42 -10.09 15.41
C ASP A 26 -6.14 -8.83 14.61
N ARG A 27 -5.88 -8.95 13.30
CA ARG A 27 -5.60 -7.79 12.42
C ARG A 27 -6.16 -8.04 11.03
N ARG A 28 -7.08 -7.18 10.62
CA ARG A 28 -7.73 -7.20 9.30
C ARG A 28 -8.39 -5.88 8.98
N PRO A 29 -8.75 -5.61 7.71
CA PRO A 29 -9.61 -4.49 7.37
C PRO A 29 -10.92 -4.52 8.15
N TRP A 30 -11.45 -3.34 8.44
CA TRP A 30 -12.82 -3.16 8.91
C TRP A 30 -13.77 -3.36 7.73
N GLU A 31 -14.79 -4.17 7.88
CA GLU A 31 -15.75 -4.53 6.86
C GLU A 31 -17.16 -4.04 7.25
N GLU A 32 -18.06 -3.92 6.27
CA GLU A 32 -19.47 -3.52 6.51
C GLU A 32 -20.20 -4.42 7.52
N VAL A 33 -19.83 -5.72 7.56
CA VAL A 33 -20.37 -6.63 8.54
C VAL A 33 -19.98 -6.26 9.98
N ASP A 34 -18.85 -5.59 10.17
CA ASP A 34 -18.42 -5.12 11.49
C ASP A 34 -19.26 -3.95 11.98
N ASP A 35 -19.73 -3.07 11.07
CA ASP A 35 -20.65 -1.99 11.43
C ASP A 35 -21.96 -2.54 11.99
N SER A 36 -22.51 -3.55 11.32
CA SER A 36 -23.74 -4.21 11.74
C SER A 36 -23.54 -4.98 13.06
N SER A 37 -22.43 -5.68 13.18
CA SER A 37 -22.08 -6.46 14.39
C SER A 37 -21.81 -5.56 15.58
N LEU A 38 -21.13 -4.41 15.36
CA LEU A 38 -20.90 -3.42 16.42
C LEU A 38 -22.22 -2.85 16.93
N ARG A 39 -23.14 -2.46 16.05
CA ARG A 39 -24.46 -1.95 16.43
C ARG A 39 -25.23 -2.97 17.24
N SER A 40 -25.35 -4.19 16.75
CA SER A 40 -26.03 -5.28 17.44
C SER A 40 -25.41 -5.58 18.80
N TYR A 41 -24.09 -5.62 18.90
CA TYR A 41 -23.38 -5.84 20.16
C TYR A 41 -23.65 -4.73 21.19
N LEU A 42 -23.59 -3.45 20.76
CA LEU A 42 -23.82 -2.30 21.64
C LEU A 42 -25.26 -2.25 22.14
N GLU A 43 -26.22 -2.56 21.27
CA GLU A 43 -27.62 -2.61 21.65
C GLU A 43 -27.91 -3.74 22.61
N HIS A 44 -27.46 -4.95 22.32
CA HIS A 44 -27.74 -6.13 23.12
C HIS A 44 -27.04 -6.11 24.50
N VAL A 45 -25.77 -5.68 24.55
CA VAL A 45 -24.96 -5.73 25.79
C VAL A 45 -25.12 -4.49 26.65
N TYR A 46 -25.28 -3.32 26.04
CA TYR A 46 -25.27 -2.03 26.74
C TYR A 46 -26.56 -1.22 26.59
N GLY A 47 -27.54 -1.70 25.82
CA GLY A 47 -28.78 -0.97 25.56
C GLY A 47 -28.56 0.32 24.74
N LEU A 48 -27.42 0.44 24.03
CA LEU A 48 -27.06 1.61 23.25
C LEU A 48 -27.54 1.44 21.82
N ALA A 49 -28.61 2.16 21.46
CA ALA A 49 -29.14 2.21 20.11
C ALA A 49 -28.85 3.55 19.43
N GLY A 50 -28.85 3.55 18.09
CA GLY A 50 -28.72 4.76 17.27
C GLY A 50 -27.55 4.67 16.29
N GLU A 51 -27.87 4.31 15.05
CA GLU A 51 -26.91 4.07 13.97
C GLU A 51 -25.94 5.23 13.80
N LYS A 52 -26.44 6.45 13.62
CA LYS A 52 -25.62 7.64 13.42
C LYS A 52 -24.65 7.90 14.57
N LYS A 53 -25.11 7.76 15.81
CA LYS A 53 -24.23 7.97 17.00
C LYS A 53 -23.14 6.94 17.09
N VAL A 54 -23.42 5.69 16.73
CA VAL A 54 -22.42 4.60 16.72
C VAL A 54 -21.41 4.84 15.61
N SER A 55 -21.85 5.20 14.41
CA SER A 55 -20.97 5.51 13.28
C SER A 55 -20.08 6.73 13.56
N ASP A 56 -20.63 7.81 14.13
CA ASP A 56 -19.85 9.00 14.52
C ASP A 56 -18.80 8.65 15.59
N ALA A 57 -19.18 7.85 16.58
CA ALA A 57 -18.24 7.39 17.62
C ALA A 57 -17.15 6.50 17.07
N LEU A 58 -17.48 5.58 16.14
CA LEU A 58 -16.53 4.72 15.46
C LEU A 58 -15.52 5.56 14.67
N LEU A 59 -15.99 6.54 13.88
CA LEU A 59 -15.16 7.45 13.13
C LEU A 59 -14.19 8.21 14.04
N ILE A 60 -14.68 8.79 15.12
CA ILE A 60 -13.86 9.54 16.09
C ILE A 60 -12.80 8.64 16.73
N ILE A 61 -13.17 7.43 17.13
CA ILE A 61 -12.25 6.49 17.80
C ILE A 61 -11.19 5.98 16.83
N SER A 62 -11.55 5.64 15.59
CA SER A 62 -10.61 5.18 14.59
C SER A 62 -9.58 6.27 14.24
N HIS A 63 -10.04 7.52 14.07
CA HIS A 63 -9.17 8.67 13.82
C HIS A 63 -8.26 9.04 15.00
N ARG A 64 -8.65 8.74 16.24
CA ARG A 64 -7.77 8.90 17.40
C ARG A 64 -6.68 7.84 17.49
N ASN A 65 -6.90 6.70 16.86
CA ASN A 65 -5.98 5.57 16.83
C ASN A 65 -5.45 5.37 15.40
N LYS A 66 -4.75 6.38 14.87
CA LYS A 66 -4.16 6.31 13.54
C LYS A 66 -2.91 5.45 13.54
N ILE A 67 -2.76 4.67 12.48
CA ILE A 67 -1.57 3.88 12.18
C ILE A 67 -1.18 4.06 10.73
N ASN A 68 0.04 3.71 10.39
CA ASN A 68 0.49 3.51 9.03
C ASN A 68 1.18 2.14 8.97
N ALA A 69 0.49 1.15 8.41
CA ALA A 69 0.93 -0.24 8.43
C ALA A 69 2.27 -0.45 7.71
N VAL A 70 2.50 0.25 6.59
CA VAL A 70 3.76 0.18 5.84
C VAL A 70 4.91 0.81 6.64
N LYS A 71 4.67 1.97 7.27
CA LYS A 71 5.66 2.61 8.15
C LYS A 71 6.02 1.74 9.34
N GLU A 72 5.03 1.14 10.01
CA GLU A 72 5.26 0.21 11.13
C GLU A 72 6.14 -0.96 10.69
N TYR A 73 5.84 -1.55 9.51
CA TYR A 73 6.64 -2.61 8.93
C TYR A 73 8.08 -2.14 8.68
N LEU A 74 8.28 -1.02 7.98
CA LEU A 74 9.60 -0.50 7.63
C LEU A 74 10.45 -0.19 8.86
N VAL A 75 9.86 0.42 9.90
CA VAL A 75 10.55 0.73 11.16
C VAL A 75 10.88 -0.53 11.96
N SER A 76 10.10 -1.60 11.82
CA SER A 76 10.36 -2.87 12.50
C SER A 76 11.56 -3.65 11.93
N LEU A 77 12.00 -3.30 10.70
CA LEU A 77 13.10 -3.98 10.05
C LEU A 77 14.43 -3.68 10.75
N LYS A 78 15.25 -4.72 10.87
CA LYS A 78 16.62 -4.61 11.39
C LYS A 78 17.61 -4.88 10.27
N TRP A 79 18.48 -3.91 10.04
CA TRP A 79 19.54 -4.08 9.07
C TRP A 79 20.59 -5.09 9.56
N ASP A 80 20.94 -6.03 8.70
CA ASP A 80 21.93 -7.07 8.95
C ASP A 80 23.38 -6.64 8.64
N GLY A 81 23.59 -5.38 8.26
CA GLY A 81 24.92 -4.83 7.91
C GLY A 81 25.33 -5.05 6.45
N VAL A 82 24.56 -5.77 5.64
CA VAL A 82 24.91 -6.08 4.25
C VAL A 82 24.30 -5.06 3.29
N LYS A 83 25.14 -4.39 2.50
CA LYS A 83 24.73 -3.41 1.48
C LYS A 83 24.29 -4.16 0.23
N ARG A 84 22.97 -4.15 -0.07
CA ARG A 84 22.37 -4.83 -1.23
C ARG A 84 21.77 -3.86 -2.26
N LEU A 85 21.38 -2.66 -1.87
CA LEU A 85 20.61 -1.75 -2.73
C LEU A 85 21.28 -1.42 -4.06
N GLU A 86 22.60 -1.27 -4.05
CA GLU A 86 23.36 -0.91 -5.24
C GLU A 86 23.59 -2.08 -6.19
N THR A 87 23.51 -3.31 -5.69
CA THR A 87 23.76 -4.52 -6.49
C THR A 87 22.50 -5.31 -6.83
N LEU A 88 21.31 -4.88 -6.37
CA LEU A 88 20.06 -5.61 -6.56
C LEU A 88 19.81 -6.07 -8.01
N LEU A 89 19.95 -5.16 -8.97
CA LEU A 89 19.71 -5.51 -10.38
C LEU A 89 20.81 -6.42 -10.94
N ILE A 90 22.05 -6.26 -10.48
CA ILE A 90 23.19 -7.07 -10.88
C ILE A 90 23.02 -8.49 -10.35
N ASP A 91 22.76 -8.63 -9.05
CA ASP A 91 22.70 -9.91 -8.36
C ASP A 91 21.47 -10.76 -8.76
N TYR A 92 20.31 -10.12 -8.98
CA TYR A 92 19.06 -10.85 -9.26
C TYR A 92 18.68 -10.93 -10.72
N PHE A 93 19.14 -10.00 -11.56
CA PHE A 93 18.78 -9.96 -12.98
C PHE A 93 19.98 -10.08 -13.93
N GLY A 94 21.20 -10.11 -13.41
CA GLY A 94 22.43 -10.24 -14.20
C GLY A 94 22.66 -9.08 -15.15
N VAL A 95 22.16 -7.86 -14.80
CA VAL A 95 22.41 -6.68 -15.63
C VAL A 95 23.87 -6.24 -15.51
N GLU A 96 24.34 -5.49 -16.52
CA GLU A 96 25.67 -4.93 -16.51
C GLU A 96 25.94 -4.06 -15.27
N ASP A 97 27.09 -4.26 -14.64
CA ASP A 97 27.52 -3.47 -13.50
C ASP A 97 28.07 -2.12 -13.95
N ASN A 98 27.28 -1.08 -13.78
CA ASN A 98 27.67 0.29 -14.08
C ASN A 98 26.99 1.26 -13.10
N ILE A 99 27.38 2.54 -13.14
CA ILE A 99 26.87 3.58 -12.25
C ILE A 99 25.33 3.71 -12.34
N TYR A 100 24.77 3.61 -13.54
CA TYR A 100 23.33 3.73 -13.76
C TYR A 100 22.56 2.59 -13.08
N THR A 101 22.93 1.33 -13.33
CA THR A 101 22.27 0.15 -12.77
C THR A 101 22.36 0.10 -11.25
N ARG A 102 23.49 0.56 -10.67
CA ARG A 102 23.66 0.70 -9.23
C ARG A 102 22.76 1.77 -8.61
N GLN A 103 22.49 2.86 -9.31
CA GLN A 103 21.71 3.97 -8.75
C GLN A 103 20.20 3.80 -8.93
N VAL A 104 19.73 3.17 -10.00
CA VAL A 104 18.29 3.06 -10.31
C VAL A 104 17.49 2.50 -9.12
N MET A 105 17.83 1.33 -8.63
CA MET A 105 17.06 0.72 -7.53
C MET A 105 17.30 1.39 -6.19
N LYS A 106 18.51 1.87 -5.94
CA LYS A 106 18.81 2.63 -4.73
C LYS A 106 17.91 3.86 -4.62
N VAL A 107 17.82 4.65 -5.68
CA VAL A 107 17.01 5.88 -5.69
C VAL A 107 15.51 5.55 -5.66
N SER A 108 15.06 4.57 -6.44
CA SER A 108 13.64 4.17 -6.48
C SER A 108 13.14 3.61 -5.16
N LEU A 109 13.89 2.72 -4.51
CA LEU A 109 13.49 2.17 -3.21
C LEU A 109 13.59 3.20 -2.08
N THR A 110 14.56 4.11 -2.14
CA THR A 110 14.61 5.25 -1.20
C THR A 110 13.38 6.13 -1.34
N ALA A 111 12.95 6.42 -2.57
CA ALA A 111 11.73 7.18 -2.83
C ALA A 111 10.48 6.44 -2.33
N ALA A 112 10.37 5.13 -2.59
CA ALA A 112 9.26 4.31 -2.11
C ALA A 112 9.14 4.33 -0.59
N VAL A 113 10.26 4.21 0.14
CA VAL A 113 10.29 4.32 1.60
C VAL A 113 9.90 5.72 2.05
N THR A 114 10.44 6.77 1.41
CA THR A 114 10.16 8.16 1.75
C THR A 114 8.66 8.47 1.60
N ARG A 115 8.02 8.04 0.50
CA ARG A 115 6.58 8.23 0.28
C ARG A 115 5.71 7.44 1.27
N ALA A 116 6.13 6.25 1.67
CA ALA A 116 5.41 5.47 2.69
C ALA A 116 5.43 6.16 4.08
N ILE A 117 6.51 6.87 4.41
CA ILE A 117 6.67 7.57 5.69
C ILE A 117 6.06 8.96 5.66
N ASN A 118 6.23 9.67 4.55
CA ASN A 118 5.79 11.04 4.34
C ASN A 118 4.91 11.07 3.07
N GLY A 119 3.60 10.98 3.22
CA GLY A 119 2.65 11.11 2.12
C GLY A 119 2.80 12.44 1.37
N GLY A 120 2.48 12.48 0.08
CA GLY A 120 2.55 13.68 -0.75
C GLY A 120 3.94 14.08 -1.23
N VAL A 121 5.00 13.32 -0.93
CA VAL A 121 6.34 13.59 -1.47
C VAL A 121 6.34 13.33 -2.98
N LYS A 122 6.72 14.36 -3.76
CA LYS A 122 6.81 14.28 -5.21
C LYS A 122 7.94 13.34 -5.65
N TRP A 123 7.62 12.47 -6.61
CA TRP A 123 8.56 11.58 -7.25
C TRP A 123 8.16 11.34 -8.71
N ASP A 124 9.01 11.78 -9.65
CA ASP A 124 8.69 11.81 -11.09
C ASP A 124 9.29 10.64 -11.89
N TYR A 125 9.95 9.70 -11.23
CA TYR A 125 10.67 8.62 -11.90
C TYR A 125 10.07 7.26 -11.57
N THR A 126 9.90 6.43 -12.59
CA THR A 126 9.45 5.04 -12.43
C THR A 126 10.49 4.10 -13.05
N PRO A 127 11.01 3.12 -12.31
CA PRO A 127 11.92 2.14 -12.89
C PRO A 127 11.16 1.23 -13.86
N VAL A 128 11.71 1.04 -15.06
CA VAL A 128 11.16 0.12 -16.06
C VAL A 128 12.12 -1.05 -16.23
N LEU A 129 11.66 -2.27 -15.90
CA LEU A 129 12.42 -3.50 -16.09
C LEU A 129 12.00 -4.17 -17.40
N GLN A 130 12.90 -4.18 -18.38
CA GLN A 130 12.72 -4.86 -19.65
C GLN A 130 13.50 -6.17 -19.68
N GLY A 131 12.90 -7.24 -20.20
CA GLY A 131 13.55 -8.56 -20.30
C GLY A 131 12.56 -9.66 -20.61
N LYS A 132 13.07 -10.89 -20.80
CA LYS A 132 12.27 -12.06 -21.16
C LYS A 132 11.10 -12.29 -20.21
N GLN A 133 9.99 -12.80 -20.73
CA GLN A 133 8.88 -13.30 -19.92
C GLN A 133 9.37 -14.42 -18.99
N GLY A 134 8.83 -14.50 -17.78
CA GLY A 134 9.27 -15.47 -16.76
C GLY A 134 10.61 -15.13 -16.07
N GLY A 135 11.23 -13.99 -16.37
CA GLY A 135 12.50 -13.56 -15.75
C GLY A 135 12.40 -13.05 -14.31
N GLY A 136 11.29 -13.29 -13.61
CA GLY A 136 11.15 -12.97 -12.18
C GLY A 136 10.88 -11.51 -11.84
N LYS A 137 10.61 -10.63 -12.82
CA LYS A 137 10.41 -9.18 -12.60
C LYS A 137 9.28 -8.89 -11.63
N THR A 138 8.09 -9.45 -11.89
CA THR A 138 6.92 -9.33 -11.00
C THR A 138 7.17 -9.93 -9.63
N THR A 139 7.81 -11.11 -9.57
CA THR A 139 8.15 -11.78 -8.32
C THR A 139 9.05 -10.91 -7.45
N PHE A 140 10.02 -10.23 -8.06
CA PHE A 140 10.92 -9.31 -7.36
C PHE A 140 10.15 -8.18 -6.66
N PHE A 141 9.28 -7.48 -7.37
CA PHE A 141 8.47 -6.41 -6.79
C PHE A 141 7.45 -6.92 -5.78
N LYS A 142 6.87 -8.11 -6.02
CA LYS A 142 5.95 -8.75 -5.06
C LYS A 142 6.65 -9.09 -3.74
N ILE A 143 7.90 -9.58 -3.78
CA ILE A 143 8.67 -9.85 -2.57
C ILE A 143 8.97 -8.55 -1.81
N LEU A 144 9.31 -7.46 -2.50
CA LEU A 144 9.55 -6.16 -1.89
C LEU A 144 8.28 -5.55 -1.30
N GLY A 145 7.18 -5.57 -2.04
CA GLY A 145 5.91 -4.94 -1.66
C GLY A 145 5.10 -5.75 -0.66
N LYS A 146 5.36 -7.07 -0.55
CA LYS A 146 4.62 -7.99 0.33
C LYS A 146 3.10 -7.86 0.18
N ASP A 147 2.37 -7.70 1.29
CA ASP A 147 0.92 -7.55 1.33
C ASP A 147 0.42 -6.21 0.73
N TRP A 148 1.34 -5.28 0.49
CA TRP A 148 1.07 -3.99 -0.15
C TRP A 148 1.56 -3.92 -1.60
N PHE A 149 1.75 -5.07 -2.25
CA PHE A 149 2.01 -5.18 -3.68
C PHE A 149 0.71 -5.34 -4.45
N SER A 150 0.58 -4.64 -5.57
CA SER A 150 -0.50 -4.84 -6.53
C SER A 150 0.04 -4.79 -7.96
N ASN A 151 -0.59 -5.55 -8.84
CA ASN A 151 -0.43 -5.49 -10.30
C ASN A 151 -1.80 -5.45 -11.00
N SER A 152 -2.83 -4.99 -10.29
CA SER A 152 -4.21 -4.98 -10.77
C SER A 152 -4.63 -3.66 -11.44
N LEU A 153 -3.71 -2.71 -11.60
CA LEU A 153 -4.00 -1.44 -12.25
C LEU A 153 -3.98 -1.60 -13.78
N GLU A 154 -5.17 -1.65 -14.37
CA GLU A 154 -5.36 -1.80 -15.82
C GLU A 154 -5.69 -0.50 -16.53
N SER A 155 -6.20 0.50 -15.82
CA SER A 155 -6.57 1.81 -16.37
C SER A 155 -6.08 2.93 -15.47
N PHE A 156 -5.70 4.06 -16.08
CA PHE A 156 -5.18 5.25 -15.39
C PHE A 156 -6.15 6.43 -15.44
N GLU A 157 -7.37 6.20 -15.91
CA GLU A 157 -8.38 7.22 -16.07
C GLU A 157 -9.36 7.24 -14.88
N GLY A 158 -9.67 8.45 -14.42
CA GLY A 158 -10.73 8.68 -13.44
C GLY A 158 -10.34 8.45 -11.97
N LYS A 159 -11.37 8.36 -11.13
CA LYS A 159 -11.25 8.10 -9.69
C LYS A 159 -10.92 6.66 -9.38
N ASP A 160 -11.31 5.74 -10.27
CA ASP A 160 -11.15 4.30 -10.08
C ASP A 160 -9.67 3.90 -9.96
N ALA A 161 -8.79 4.56 -10.72
CA ALA A 161 -7.35 4.30 -10.64
C ALA A 161 -6.77 4.63 -9.25
N ALA A 162 -7.18 5.73 -8.64
CA ALA A 162 -6.75 6.12 -7.30
C ALA A 162 -7.29 5.14 -6.23
N GLU A 163 -8.54 4.68 -6.38
CA GLU A 163 -9.15 3.70 -5.48
C GLU A 163 -8.45 2.33 -5.55
N ILE A 164 -8.08 1.88 -6.78
CA ILE A 164 -7.39 0.60 -6.98
C ILE A 164 -6.00 0.58 -6.33
N ILE A 165 -5.26 1.71 -6.39
CA ILE A 165 -3.92 1.77 -5.77
C ILE A 165 -3.96 2.09 -4.26
N GLN A 166 -5.12 2.44 -3.72
CA GLN A 166 -5.25 2.77 -2.31
C GLN A 166 -4.81 1.59 -1.44
N GLY A 167 -3.90 1.86 -0.50
CA GLY A 167 -3.30 0.83 0.34
C GLY A 167 -2.22 -0.02 -0.34
N THR A 168 -1.79 0.36 -1.56
CA THR A 168 -0.69 -0.29 -2.27
C THR A 168 0.59 0.52 -2.14
N TRP A 169 1.67 -0.11 -1.68
CA TRP A 169 2.99 0.52 -1.56
C TRP A 169 3.81 0.39 -2.84
N ILE A 170 3.79 -0.78 -3.47
CA ILE A 170 4.43 -1.05 -4.75
C ILE A 170 3.38 -1.53 -5.74
N ASN A 171 3.17 -0.76 -6.80
CA ASN A 171 2.26 -1.10 -7.87
C ASN A 171 3.04 -1.40 -9.14
N GLU A 172 2.85 -2.55 -9.73
CA GLU A 172 3.45 -2.94 -11.00
C GLU A 172 2.49 -2.64 -12.15
N LEU A 173 3.00 -1.94 -13.15
CA LEU A 173 2.33 -1.74 -14.42
C LEU A 173 2.86 -2.78 -15.40
N GLY A 174 2.05 -3.77 -15.71
CA GLY A 174 2.39 -4.81 -16.68
C GLY A 174 2.33 -4.30 -18.12
N GLU A 175 3.06 -4.97 -18.99
CA GLU A 175 2.93 -4.89 -20.45
C GLU A 175 2.96 -3.48 -21.08
N LEU A 176 3.82 -2.58 -20.58
CA LEU A 176 4.00 -1.22 -21.13
C LEU A 176 4.23 -1.20 -22.66
N SER A 177 4.77 -2.28 -23.23
CA SER A 177 5.03 -2.41 -24.66
C SER A 177 3.76 -2.56 -25.51
N SER A 178 2.64 -2.98 -24.91
CA SER A 178 1.35 -3.12 -25.60
C SER A 178 0.49 -1.86 -25.50
N MET A 179 0.88 -0.88 -24.67
CA MET A 179 0.13 0.35 -24.47
C MET A 179 0.16 1.27 -25.69
N SER A 180 -0.99 1.83 -26.02
CA SER A 180 -1.12 2.91 -26.99
C SER A 180 -0.45 4.20 -26.49
N ARG A 181 -0.21 5.14 -27.38
CA ARG A 181 0.39 6.44 -27.01
C ARG A 181 -0.48 7.20 -25.99
N SER A 182 -1.79 7.16 -26.15
CA SER A 182 -2.73 7.82 -25.23
C SER A 182 -2.69 7.21 -23.82
N GLU A 183 -2.56 5.89 -23.71
CA GLU A 183 -2.42 5.20 -22.42
C GLU A 183 -1.10 5.56 -21.75
N VAL A 184 0.01 5.64 -22.50
CA VAL A 184 1.30 6.08 -21.97
C VAL A 184 1.23 7.52 -21.45
N ASP A 185 0.52 8.41 -22.13
CA ASP A 185 0.35 9.79 -21.68
C ASP A 185 -0.57 9.88 -20.45
N ALA A 186 -1.61 9.03 -20.35
CA ALA A 186 -2.43 8.90 -19.15
C ALA A 186 -1.61 8.40 -17.95
N VAL A 187 -0.75 7.40 -18.13
CA VAL A 187 0.20 6.94 -17.11
C VAL A 187 1.08 8.06 -16.61
N LYS A 188 1.72 8.81 -17.53
CA LYS A 188 2.60 9.94 -17.14
C LYS A 188 1.84 10.98 -16.34
N HIS A 189 0.64 11.36 -16.80
CA HIS A 189 -0.21 12.31 -16.08
C HIS A 189 -0.58 11.80 -14.67
N PHE A 190 -0.92 10.52 -14.56
CA PHE A 190 -1.25 9.88 -13.27
C PHE A 190 -0.05 9.90 -12.31
N LEU A 191 1.14 9.50 -12.78
CA LEU A 191 2.37 9.44 -11.98
C LEU A 191 2.86 10.82 -11.50
N THR A 192 2.54 11.89 -12.24
CA THR A 192 2.97 13.25 -11.90
C THR A 192 2.00 14.01 -10.98
N LYS A 193 0.84 13.43 -10.65
CA LYS A 193 -0.08 14.03 -9.66
C LYS A 193 0.60 14.09 -8.29
N GLN A 194 0.42 15.22 -7.61
CA GLN A 194 0.97 15.46 -6.26
C GLN A 194 -0.03 15.16 -5.15
N GLU A 195 -1.32 15.06 -5.47
CA GLU A 195 -2.40 14.80 -4.51
C GLU A 195 -2.94 13.39 -4.77
N ASP A 196 -3.01 12.61 -3.70
CA ASP A 196 -3.63 11.29 -3.65
C ASP A 196 -5.13 11.43 -3.31
#